data_81c3379c442af5d873fca0084fad06d1
#
_entry.id   81c3379c442af5d873fca0084fad06d1
#
_cell.length_a   1.000
_cell.length_b   1.000
_cell.length_c   1.000
_cell.angle_alpha   90.00
_cell.angle_beta   90.00
_cell.angle_gamma   90.00
#
_symmetry.space_group_name_H-M   'P 1'
#
loop_
_entity.id
_entity.type
_entity.pdbx_description
1 polymer ?
#
loop_
_entity_poly.entity_id
_entity_poly.type
_entity_poly.pdbx_seq_one_letter_code
_entity_poly.pdbx_strand_id
1 'polypeptide(L)'
;MNRRTKNLSLIERLQQNRLLYNLLLIAGILLIMALAAHLIMQAGTRHGARRIVPDFSGIRLSDAEKLAARHDLELHINDSLFVPAYEGGIVLDQLPEGGVEVKPGRTVYITINSFRQKMVEVPYVAGRSLRQAKNMLEIAGLEIERLVYRPDMATNYVLAAFIGRDSITAEQRIEAEMGSGLILHVGVEESQNTTAVPQVVGLSLREAKGRIWESGLNVGKILFDEGINLLNQKEARVYLQTPAPETTTTLGAAVEVRLTLDLEVVAREKAAAEKLARERALEREEAERALADSLARVELEQAMQSAGSPLQENLQQTLERAVEQSNAAMSDDEFFN
;
A
#
# COMPACT_ATOMS: atom_id res chain seq x y z
N MET A 1 -61.26 89.80 -15.13
CA MET A 1 -60.41 89.27 -14.03
C MET A 1 -59.92 87.87 -14.39
N ASN A 2 -58.73 87.76 -14.95
CA ASN A 2 -58.21 86.57 -15.60
C ASN A 2 -57.16 85.90 -14.66
N ARG A 3 -57.53 84.88 -13.92
CA ARG A 3 -56.59 84.11 -13.11
C ARG A 3 -55.90 83.09 -13.99
N ARG A 4 -54.68 83.40 -14.50
CA ARG A 4 -53.74 82.40 -15.10
C ARG A 4 -53.22 81.55 -13.97
N THR A 5 -53.70 80.34 -13.87
CA THR A 5 -53.04 79.27 -13.12
C THR A 5 -51.71 78.87 -13.82
N LYS A 6 -50.61 79.36 -13.30
CA LYS A 6 -49.30 78.88 -13.72
C LYS A 6 -49.20 77.41 -13.33
N ASN A 7 -49.17 76.51 -14.33
CA ASN A 7 -48.78 75.14 -14.13
C ASN A 7 -47.26 75.12 -13.85
N LEU A 8 -46.90 75.13 -12.56
CA LEU A 8 -45.50 74.91 -12.11
C LEU A 8 -45.06 73.57 -12.56
N SER A 9 -43.89 73.56 -13.22
CA SER A 9 -43.24 72.26 -13.62
C SER A 9 -43.04 71.39 -12.38
N LEU A 10 -43.05 70.05 -12.56
CA LEU A 10 -42.84 69.12 -11.46
C LEU A 10 -41.57 69.45 -10.66
N ILE A 11 -40.55 69.96 -11.33
CA ILE A 11 -39.26 70.38 -10.73
C ILE A 11 -39.46 71.59 -9.79
N GLU A 12 -40.26 72.60 -10.18
CA GLU A 12 -40.52 73.77 -9.35
C GLU A 12 -41.34 73.44 -8.10
N ARG A 13 -42.26 72.47 -8.18
CA ARG A 13 -43.01 71.94 -7.01
C ARG A 13 -42.15 71.15 -6.04
N LEU A 14 -41.15 70.41 -6.55
CA LEU A 14 -40.18 69.69 -5.74
C LEU A 14 -39.23 70.65 -5.04
N GLN A 15 -38.80 71.74 -5.69
CA GLN A 15 -37.91 72.75 -5.07
C GLN A 15 -38.57 73.55 -3.93
N GLN A 16 -39.88 73.64 -3.89
CA GLN A 16 -40.62 74.24 -2.76
C GLN A 16 -40.49 73.47 -1.45
N ASN A 17 -40.21 72.14 -1.53
CA ASN A 17 -40.01 71.30 -0.39
C ASN A 17 -38.50 70.91 -0.30
N ARG A 18 -37.70 71.83 0.31
CA ARG A 18 -36.25 71.68 0.40
C ARG A 18 -35.79 70.29 0.93
N LEU A 19 -36.57 69.72 1.85
CA LEU A 19 -36.25 68.38 2.40
C LEU A 19 -36.47 67.29 1.35
N LEU A 20 -37.58 67.34 0.60
CA LEU A 20 -37.88 66.35 -0.44
C LEU A 20 -36.90 66.43 -1.61
N TYR A 21 -36.49 67.63 -2.02
CA TYR A 21 -35.50 67.90 -3.04
C TYR A 21 -34.15 67.35 -2.67
N ASN A 22 -33.66 67.63 -1.43
CA ASN A 22 -32.40 67.13 -0.93
C ASN A 22 -32.40 65.60 -0.80
N LEU A 23 -33.49 64.97 -0.38
CA LEU A 23 -33.64 63.52 -0.25
C LEU A 23 -33.60 62.82 -1.63
N LEU A 24 -34.28 63.41 -2.64
CA LEU A 24 -34.22 62.90 -4.02
C LEU A 24 -32.83 63.09 -4.64
N LEU A 25 -32.14 64.18 -4.32
CA LEU A 25 -30.76 64.42 -4.78
C LEU A 25 -29.81 63.45 -4.16
N ILE A 26 -29.89 63.16 -2.86
CA ILE A 26 -29.10 62.15 -2.18
C ILE A 26 -29.40 60.74 -2.75
N ALA A 27 -30.67 60.40 -2.97
CA ALA A 27 -31.07 59.13 -3.57
C ALA A 27 -30.49 58.96 -5.00
N GLY A 28 -30.52 60.06 -5.80
CA GLY A 28 -29.93 60.08 -7.14
C GLY A 28 -28.42 59.86 -7.13
N ILE A 29 -27.70 60.54 -6.22
CA ILE A 29 -26.27 60.36 -6.05
C ILE A 29 -25.92 58.92 -5.64
N LEU A 30 -26.68 58.36 -4.68
CA LEU A 30 -26.49 56.98 -4.23
C LEU A 30 -26.76 55.97 -5.37
N LEU A 31 -27.79 56.21 -6.18
CA LEU A 31 -28.09 55.40 -7.36
C LEU A 31 -26.97 55.43 -8.40
N ILE A 32 -26.45 56.64 -8.71
CA ILE A 32 -25.31 56.82 -9.64
C ILE A 32 -24.04 56.12 -9.08
N MET A 33 -23.77 56.27 -7.79
CA MET A 33 -22.64 55.58 -7.16
C MET A 33 -22.80 54.07 -7.20
N ALA A 34 -23.99 53.55 -6.92
CA ALA A 34 -24.26 52.10 -7.02
C ALA A 34 -24.12 51.60 -8.45
N LEU A 35 -24.62 52.33 -9.44
CA LEU A 35 -24.46 51.98 -10.83
C LEU A 35 -22.97 52.01 -11.29
N ALA A 36 -22.23 53.06 -10.90
CA ALA A 36 -20.83 53.18 -11.17
C ALA A 36 -20.01 52.02 -10.53
N ALA A 37 -20.29 51.71 -9.25
CA ALA A 37 -19.68 50.59 -8.56
C ALA A 37 -20.02 49.26 -9.25
N HIS A 38 -21.26 49.06 -9.69
CA HIS A 38 -21.67 47.86 -10.43
C HIS A 38 -20.92 47.72 -11.77
N LEU A 39 -20.80 48.80 -12.53
CA LEU A 39 -20.05 48.80 -13.82
C LEU A 39 -18.56 48.56 -13.62
N ILE A 40 -17.95 49.17 -12.58
CA ILE A 40 -16.55 48.95 -12.26
C ILE A 40 -16.31 47.49 -11.83
N MET A 41 -17.20 46.95 -11.01
CA MET A 41 -17.13 45.54 -10.58
C MET A 41 -17.33 44.61 -11.77
N GLN A 42 -18.25 44.86 -12.67
CA GLN A 42 -18.50 44.08 -13.87
C GLN A 42 -17.33 44.10 -14.85
N ALA A 43 -16.67 45.25 -15.02
CA ALA A 43 -15.48 45.40 -15.84
C ALA A 43 -14.21 44.73 -15.21
N GLY A 44 -14.12 44.84 -13.84
CA GLY A 44 -12.97 44.26 -13.11
C GLY A 44 -13.05 42.77 -12.90
N THR A 45 -14.24 42.20 -12.79
CA THR A 45 -14.46 40.76 -12.49
C THR A 45 -14.74 39.94 -13.75
N ARG A 46 -14.05 39.99 -14.81
CA ARG A 46 -14.15 39.14 -16.03
C ARG A 46 -15.21 38.01 -15.93
N HIS A 47 -16.46 38.38 -15.57
CA HIS A 47 -17.58 37.45 -15.41
C HIS A 47 -17.85 36.71 -16.74
N GLY A 48 -17.79 35.36 -16.70
CA GLY A 48 -18.06 34.50 -17.84
C GLY A 48 -16.84 34.07 -18.68
N ALA A 49 -15.65 34.61 -18.44
CA ALA A 49 -14.46 34.07 -19.06
C ALA A 49 -14.14 32.68 -18.49
N ARG A 50 -14.10 31.68 -19.35
CA ARG A 50 -13.75 30.30 -19.01
C ARG A 50 -12.55 29.88 -19.83
N ARG A 51 -11.72 29.02 -19.25
CA ARG A 51 -10.59 28.37 -19.91
C ARG A 51 -10.71 26.87 -19.69
N ILE A 52 -10.39 26.11 -20.73
CA ILE A 52 -10.29 24.64 -20.62
C ILE A 52 -8.87 24.34 -20.17
N VAL A 53 -8.73 23.55 -19.12
CA VAL A 53 -7.44 23.07 -18.64
C VAL A 53 -6.88 22.09 -19.65
N PRO A 54 -5.67 22.32 -20.23
CA PRO A 54 -5.01 21.33 -21.08
C PRO A 54 -4.62 20.09 -20.26
N ASP A 55 -4.42 18.98 -20.94
CA ASP A 55 -3.79 17.81 -20.35
C ASP A 55 -2.26 18.02 -20.34
N PHE A 56 -1.69 18.08 -19.15
CA PHE A 56 -0.25 18.22 -18.92
C PHE A 56 0.43 16.88 -18.66
N SER A 57 -0.31 15.78 -18.54
CA SER A 57 0.23 14.46 -18.21
C SER A 57 1.21 13.98 -19.30
N GLY A 58 2.35 13.47 -18.88
CA GLY A 58 3.36 12.92 -19.77
C GLY A 58 4.26 13.94 -20.49
N ILE A 59 4.07 15.25 -20.29
CA ILE A 59 4.93 16.28 -20.90
C ILE A 59 5.93 16.83 -19.87
N ARG A 60 7.02 17.41 -20.38
CA ARG A 60 8.05 18.03 -19.52
C ARG A 60 7.52 19.29 -18.87
N LEU A 61 7.94 19.56 -17.65
CA LEU A 61 7.57 20.75 -16.87
C LEU A 61 7.75 22.05 -17.67
N SER A 62 8.87 22.21 -18.37
CA SER A 62 9.14 23.40 -19.18
C SER A 62 8.14 23.63 -20.32
N ASP A 63 7.57 22.56 -20.86
CA ASP A 63 6.59 22.64 -21.95
C ASP A 63 5.17 22.78 -21.37
N ALA A 64 4.90 22.17 -20.22
CA ALA A 64 3.68 22.37 -19.44
C ALA A 64 3.52 23.84 -19.01
N GLU A 65 4.58 24.49 -18.54
CA GLU A 65 4.61 25.91 -18.18
C GLU A 65 4.25 26.81 -19.38
N LYS A 66 4.86 26.54 -20.54
CA LYS A 66 4.56 27.28 -21.77
C LYS A 66 3.11 27.06 -22.22
N LEU A 67 2.59 25.85 -22.09
CA LEU A 67 1.23 25.49 -22.45
C LEU A 67 0.22 26.16 -21.51
N ALA A 68 0.47 26.14 -20.21
CA ALA A 68 -0.35 26.83 -19.19
C ALA A 68 -0.42 28.33 -19.44
N ALA A 69 0.71 28.96 -19.71
CA ALA A 69 0.78 30.39 -20.02
C ALA A 69 -0.06 30.77 -21.26
N ARG A 70 -0.08 29.92 -22.30
CA ARG A 70 -0.93 30.12 -23.51
C ARG A 70 -2.42 30.08 -23.19
N HIS A 71 -2.81 29.32 -22.16
CA HIS A 71 -4.19 29.16 -21.72
C HIS A 71 -4.57 30.09 -20.56
N ASP A 72 -3.71 31.07 -20.21
CA ASP A 72 -3.94 32.01 -19.11
C ASP A 72 -4.17 31.26 -17.77
N LEU A 73 -3.32 30.24 -17.51
CA LEU A 73 -3.30 29.39 -16.31
C LEU A 73 -1.93 29.49 -15.65
N GLU A 74 -1.91 29.28 -14.33
CA GLU A 74 -0.68 29.18 -13.55
C GLU A 74 -0.41 27.71 -13.18
N LEU A 75 0.85 27.26 -13.22
CA LEU A 75 1.23 25.95 -12.73
C LEU A 75 1.91 26.07 -11.38
N HIS A 76 1.56 25.14 -10.48
CA HIS A 76 2.21 25.00 -9.19
C HIS A 76 2.58 23.54 -8.95
N ILE A 77 3.85 23.27 -8.69
CA ILE A 77 4.31 21.93 -8.31
C ILE A 77 3.86 21.68 -6.87
N ASN A 78 2.91 20.81 -6.70
CA ASN A 78 2.36 20.42 -5.40
C ASN A 78 3.16 19.28 -4.76
N ASP A 79 3.65 18.33 -5.58
CA ASP A 79 4.35 17.15 -5.13
C ASP A 79 5.34 16.64 -6.18
N SER A 80 6.28 15.79 -5.76
CA SER A 80 7.18 15.08 -6.65
C SER A 80 7.33 13.63 -6.21
N LEU A 81 7.11 12.70 -7.14
CA LEU A 81 7.28 11.27 -6.95
C LEU A 81 8.40 10.77 -7.85
N PHE A 82 9.16 9.81 -7.39
CA PHE A 82 10.13 9.13 -8.25
C PHE A 82 9.48 7.89 -8.87
N VAL A 83 9.31 7.90 -10.18
CA VAL A 83 8.82 6.79 -11.00
C VAL A 83 9.89 6.45 -12.02
N PRO A 84 10.55 5.27 -11.92
CA PRO A 84 11.70 4.92 -12.78
C PRO A 84 11.40 4.88 -14.29
N ALA A 85 10.11 4.72 -14.67
CA ALA A 85 9.69 4.67 -16.07
C ALA A 85 9.67 6.03 -16.78
N TYR A 86 9.74 7.12 -16.04
CA TYR A 86 9.67 8.48 -16.58
C TYR A 86 10.96 9.25 -16.31
N GLU A 87 11.34 10.12 -17.25
CA GLU A 87 12.43 11.07 -17.00
C GLU A 87 12.04 12.05 -15.89
N GLY A 88 13.04 12.56 -15.14
CA GLY A 88 12.82 13.61 -14.16
C GLY A 88 12.20 14.86 -14.79
N GLY A 89 11.24 15.47 -14.08
CA GLY A 89 10.54 16.66 -14.55
C GLY A 89 9.38 16.40 -15.51
N ILE A 90 8.99 15.15 -15.74
CA ILE A 90 7.75 14.83 -16.45
C ILE A 90 6.57 15.02 -15.50
N VAL A 91 5.48 15.63 -15.97
CA VAL A 91 4.23 15.77 -15.23
C VAL A 91 3.55 14.39 -15.18
N LEU A 92 3.30 13.92 -13.95
CA LEU A 92 2.68 12.61 -13.71
C LEU A 92 1.17 12.72 -13.51
N ASP A 93 0.74 13.82 -12.86
CA ASP A 93 -0.67 14.04 -12.49
C ASP A 93 -0.95 15.55 -12.39
N GLN A 94 -2.22 15.94 -12.51
CA GLN A 94 -2.67 17.33 -12.42
C GLN A 94 -4.02 17.47 -11.73
N LEU A 95 -4.23 18.62 -11.08
CA LEU A 95 -5.51 19.02 -10.50
C LEU A 95 -5.76 20.52 -10.72
N PRO A 96 -6.83 20.94 -11.45
CA PRO A 96 -7.89 20.14 -12.07
C PRO A 96 -7.42 19.27 -13.25
N GLU A 97 -8.19 18.22 -13.54
CA GLU A 97 -7.94 17.32 -14.66
C GLU A 97 -8.04 18.07 -16.01
N GLY A 98 -7.42 17.50 -17.05
CA GLY A 98 -7.54 17.99 -18.41
C GLY A 98 -9.00 18.01 -18.89
N GLY A 99 -9.38 19.05 -19.63
CA GLY A 99 -10.76 19.23 -20.13
C GLY A 99 -11.71 19.96 -19.17
N VAL A 100 -11.35 20.16 -17.91
CA VAL A 100 -12.18 20.89 -16.95
C VAL A 100 -12.20 22.40 -17.26
N GLU A 101 -13.37 23.04 -17.15
CA GLU A 101 -13.50 24.48 -17.31
C GLU A 101 -13.17 25.22 -16.00
N VAL A 102 -12.28 26.19 -16.08
CA VAL A 102 -11.82 27.01 -14.96
C VAL A 102 -11.82 28.51 -15.31
N LYS A 103 -11.64 29.34 -14.29
CA LYS A 103 -11.47 30.79 -14.52
C LYS A 103 -10.05 31.10 -15.02
N PRO A 104 -9.88 32.16 -15.84
CA PRO A 104 -8.55 32.67 -16.20
C PRO A 104 -7.70 32.97 -14.95
N GLY A 105 -6.41 32.67 -14.99
CA GLY A 105 -5.49 32.82 -13.86
C GLY A 105 -5.66 31.76 -12.79
N ARG A 106 -6.41 30.67 -13.07
CA ARG A 106 -6.53 29.53 -12.13
C ARG A 106 -5.20 28.79 -12.03
N THR A 107 -4.79 28.51 -10.82
CA THR A 107 -3.63 27.65 -10.55
C THR A 107 -4.03 26.19 -10.76
N VAL A 108 -3.24 25.49 -11.58
CA VAL A 108 -3.29 24.04 -11.73
C VAL A 108 -2.14 23.45 -10.95
N TYR A 109 -2.46 22.56 -10.01
CA TYR A 109 -1.49 21.85 -9.22
C TYR A 109 -1.04 20.61 -9.98
N ILE A 110 0.28 20.42 -10.08
CA ILE A 110 0.87 19.29 -10.79
C ILE A 110 1.76 18.48 -9.86
N THR A 111 1.79 17.17 -10.09
CA THR A 111 2.78 16.26 -9.52
C THR A 111 3.80 15.92 -10.61
N ILE A 112 5.07 16.12 -10.35
CA ILE A 112 6.14 15.83 -11.32
C ILE A 112 6.94 14.60 -10.92
N ASN A 113 7.58 13.97 -11.90
CA ASN A 113 8.58 12.95 -11.62
C ASN A 113 9.84 13.60 -11.05
N SER A 114 10.32 13.11 -9.91
CA SER A 114 11.53 13.61 -9.28
C SER A 114 12.76 13.27 -10.12
N PHE A 115 13.76 14.17 -10.12
CA PHE A 115 15.03 13.92 -10.80
C PHE A 115 15.92 12.92 -10.08
N ARG A 116 15.69 12.69 -8.80
CA ARG A 116 16.46 11.78 -7.95
C ARG A 116 15.53 11.03 -7.00
N GLN A 117 15.87 9.78 -6.74
CA GLN A 117 15.24 9.00 -5.70
C GLN A 117 15.60 9.57 -4.33
N LYS A 118 14.66 9.51 -3.39
CA LYS A 118 14.90 9.97 -2.01
C LYS A 118 15.92 9.07 -1.34
N MET A 119 16.98 9.65 -0.78
CA MET A 119 17.93 8.93 0.06
C MET A 119 17.38 8.76 1.47
N VAL A 120 17.57 7.59 2.04
CA VAL A 120 17.16 7.22 3.40
C VAL A 120 18.32 6.59 4.14
N GLU A 121 18.39 6.78 5.45
CA GLU A 121 19.41 6.16 6.31
C GLU A 121 19.09 4.66 6.47
N VAL A 122 20.09 3.82 6.28
CA VAL A 122 19.98 2.37 6.41
C VAL A 122 20.11 2.00 7.89
N PRO A 123 19.05 1.42 8.51
CA PRO A 123 19.10 1.05 9.92
C PRO A 123 20.01 -0.17 10.13
N TYR A 124 20.74 -0.18 11.24
CA TYR A 124 21.52 -1.35 11.67
C TYR A 124 20.57 -2.43 12.23
N VAL A 125 20.49 -3.57 11.55
CA VAL A 125 19.54 -4.64 11.86
C VAL A 125 20.21 -5.94 12.34
N ALA A 126 21.55 -6.04 12.35
CA ALA A 126 22.22 -7.22 12.88
C ALA A 126 21.97 -7.37 14.39
N GLY A 127 21.84 -8.62 14.86
CA GLY A 127 21.43 -8.94 16.24
C GLY A 127 19.94 -8.78 16.52
N ARG A 128 19.11 -8.43 15.52
CA ARG A 128 17.65 -8.37 15.64
C ARG A 128 17.01 -9.63 15.08
N SER A 129 15.80 -9.97 15.56
CA SER A 129 15.03 -11.02 14.89
C SER A 129 14.65 -10.60 13.46
N LEU A 130 14.50 -11.57 12.57
CA LEU A 130 14.13 -11.30 11.17
C LEU A 130 12.87 -10.41 11.07
N ARG A 131 11.86 -10.66 11.92
CA ARG A 131 10.64 -9.84 11.96
C ARG A 131 10.91 -8.39 12.37
N GLN A 132 11.76 -8.15 13.37
CA GLN A 132 12.14 -6.80 13.77
C GLN A 132 12.95 -6.11 12.68
N ALA A 133 13.93 -6.80 12.07
CA ALA A 133 14.73 -6.30 10.98
C ALA A 133 13.85 -5.87 9.79
N LYS A 134 12.91 -6.73 9.36
CA LYS A 134 11.94 -6.41 8.31
C LYS A 134 11.17 -5.12 8.62
N ASN A 135 10.60 -5.02 9.82
CA ASN A 135 9.81 -3.84 10.20
C ASN A 135 10.67 -2.56 10.23
N MET A 136 11.92 -2.64 10.70
CA MET A 136 12.84 -1.51 10.70
C MET A 136 13.17 -1.05 9.28
N LEU A 137 13.39 -1.97 8.36
CA LEU A 137 13.65 -1.68 6.94
C LEU A 137 12.42 -1.05 6.27
N GLU A 138 11.23 -1.61 6.48
CA GLU A 138 9.98 -1.07 5.92
C GLU A 138 9.69 0.35 6.42
N ILE A 139 9.92 0.64 7.71
CA ILE A 139 9.76 1.98 8.29
C ILE A 139 10.76 2.96 7.65
N ALA A 140 12.00 2.50 7.39
CA ALA A 140 13.01 3.31 6.71
C ALA A 140 12.73 3.48 5.20
N GLY A 141 11.73 2.77 4.64
CA GLY A 141 11.44 2.78 3.21
C GLY A 141 12.38 1.90 2.38
N LEU A 142 12.98 0.90 3.01
CA LEU A 142 13.89 -0.07 2.39
C LEU A 142 13.19 -1.43 2.29
N GLU A 143 13.70 -2.32 1.44
CA GLU A 143 13.16 -3.66 1.24
C GLU A 143 14.22 -4.73 1.56
N ILE A 144 13.78 -5.97 1.71
CA ILE A 144 14.67 -7.12 1.70
C ILE A 144 14.85 -7.56 0.24
N GLU A 145 16.08 -7.64 -0.22
CA GLU A 145 16.41 -8.21 -1.52
C GLU A 145 16.44 -9.74 -1.44
N ARG A 146 17.17 -10.24 -0.43
CA ARG A 146 17.38 -11.68 -0.26
C ARG A 146 17.72 -12.06 1.18
N LEU A 147 17.15 -13.16 1.63
CA LEU A 147 17.54 -13.88 2.85
C LEU A 147 18.54 -14.98 2.50
N VAL A 148 19.64 -15.01 3.20
CA VAL A 148 20.68 -16.04 3.07
C VAL A 148 20.83 -16.71 4.42
N TYR A 149 20.43 -17.97 4.51
CA TYR A 149 20.50 -18.73 5.75
C TYR A 149 21.90 -19.29 5.99
N ARG A 150 22.36 -19.19 7.23
CA ARG A 150 23.67 -19.68 7.68
C ARG A 150 23.47 -20.54 8.93
N PRO A 151 24.17 -21.68 9.04
CA PRO A 151 24.15 -22.47 10.27
C PRO A 151 24.60 -21.64 11.46
N ASP A 152 23.72 -21.49 12.45
CA ASP A 152 23.97 -20.73 13.67
C ASP A 152 22.99 -21.15 14.75
N MET A 153 23.40 -21.06 16.03
CA MET A 153 22.52 -21.33 17.18
C MET A 153 21.42 -20.27 17.33
N ALA A 154 21.64 -19.06 16.81
CA ALA A 154 20.66 -17.97 16.86
C ALA A 154 19.65 -18.05 15.70
N THR A 155 18.74 -19.01 15.77
CA THR A 155 17.69 -19.22 14.74
C THR A 155 16.79 -18.00 14.60
N ASN A 156 16.53 -17.60 13.33
CA ASN A 156 15.71 -16.42 12.95
C ASN A 156 16.25 -15.06 13.42
N TYR A 157 17.53 -14.96 13.74
CA TYR A 157 18.22 -13.69 13.99
C TYR A 157 19.08 -13.28 12.80
N VAL A 158 19.13 -11.98 12.54
CA VAL A 158 19.99 -11.40 11.51
C VAL A 158 21.42 -11.37 12.03
N LEU A 159 22.30 -12.13 11.40
CA LEU A 159 23.74 -12.20 11.74
C LEU A 159 24.51 -11.03 11.13
N ALA A 160 24.16 -10.68 9.89
CA ALA A 160 24.77 -9.57 9.14
C ALA A 160 23.79 -9.03 8.09
N ALA A 161 23.94 -7.76 7.73
CA ALA A 161 23.18 -7.12 6.66
C ALA A 161 24.15 -6.50 5.65
N PHE A 162 23.76 -6.54 4.38
CA PHE A 162 24.56 -6.01 3.28
C PHE A 162 23.69 -5.18 2.35
N ILE A 163 24.27 -4.11 1.80
CA ILE A 163 23.71 -3.37 0.69
C ILE A 163 24.67 -3.49 -0.50
N GLY A 164 24.19 -4.11 -1.59
CA GLY A 164 25.07 -4.51 -2.68
C GLY A 164 26.17 -5.45 -2.19
N ARG A 165 27.40 -4.96 -2.09
CA ARG A 165 28.56 -5.72 -1.60
C ARG A 165 29.08 -5.25 -0.24
N ASP A 166 28.57 -4.15 0.26
CA ASP A 166 29.06 -3.50 1.47
C ASP A 166 28.33 -4.03 2.70
N SER A 167 29.08 -4.45 3.71
CA SER A 167 28.56 -4.88 5.00
C SER A 167 28.16 -3.67 5.83
N ILE A 168 26.97 -3.71 6.43
CA ILE A 168 26.45 -2.66 7.27
C ILE A 168 26.90 -2.89 8.71
N THR A 169 27.63 -1.93 9.28
CA THR A 169 28.10 -1.97 10.67
C THR A 169 27.37 -0.92 11.51
N ALA A 170 27.37 -1.12 12.84
CA ALA A 170 26.70 -0.21 13.76
C ALA A 170 27.31 1.21 13.81
N GLU A 171 28.54 1.35 13.40
CA GLU A 171 29.30 2.60 13.46
C GLU A 171 29.17 3.46 12.20
N GLN A 172 28.73 2.85 11.10
CA GLN A 172 28.60 3.52 9.80
C GLN A 172 27.16 4.03 9.61
N ARG A 173 27.07 5.27 9.18
CA ARG A 173 25.82 5.83 8.65
C ARG A 173 25.86 5.66 7.13
N ILE A 174 25.11 4.71 6.63
CA ILE A 174 24.98 4.43 5.20
C ILE A 174 23.64 4.99 4.74
N GLU A 175 23.65 5.73 3.66
CA GLU A 175 22.43 6.17 2.98
C GLU A 175 22.22 5.34 1.72
N ALA A 176 20.97 5.01 1.45
CA ALA A 176 20.56 4.28 0.26
C ALA A 176 19.33 4.93 -0.36
N GLU A 177 19.10 4.68 -1.63
CA GLU A 177 17.87 5.09 -2.31
C GLU A 177 16.65 4.39 -1.69
N MET A 178 15.57 5.14 -1.45
CA MET A 178 14.30 4.56 -0.96
C MET A 178 13.86 3.40 -1.88
N GLY A 179 13.48 2.27 -1.30
CA GLY A 179 13.14 1.05 -2.04
C GLY A 179 14.33 0.15 -2.35
N SER A 180 15.57 0.55 -2.01
CA SER A 180 16.73 -0.34 -2.15
C SER A 180 16.57 -1.59 -1.30
N GLY A 181 17.03 -2.71 -1.83
CA GLY A 181 16.99 -4.00 -1.16
C GLY A 181 18.26 -4.30 -0.38
N LEU A 182 18.12 -4.93 0.79
CA LEU A 182 19.20 -5.43 1.61
C LEU A 182 19.26 -6.96 1.55
N ILE A 183 20.48 -7.50 1.54
CA ILE A 183 20.72 -8.92 1.73
C ILE A 183 20.94 -9.16 3.22
N LEU A 184 20.13 -10.03 3.82
CA LEU A 184 20.21 -10.38 5.24
C LEU A 184 20.75 -11.80 5.39
N HIS A 185 21.84 -11.97 6.14
CA HIS A 185 22.29 -13.29 6.61
C HIS A 185 21.54 -13.61 7.89
N VAL A 186 20.82 -14.72 7.90
CA VAL A 186 19.95 -15.14 9.00
C VAL A 186 20.43 -16.46 9.55
N GLY A 187 20.52 -16.58 10.86
CA GLY A 187 20.88 -17.80 11.54
C GLY A 187 19.77 -18.87 11.44
N VAL A 188 20.18 -20.12 11.27
CA VAL A 188 19.29 -21.28 11.29
C VAL A 188 20.01 -22.48 11.90
N GLU A 189 19.34 -23.19 12.77
CA GLU A 189 19.80 -24.51 13.24
C GLU A 189 19.60 -25.56 12.14
N GLU A 190 20.57 -26.44 11.92
CA GLU A 190 20.53 -27.43 10.82
C GLU A 190 19.27 -28.31 10.83
N SER A 191 18.74 -28.58 12.02
CA SER A 191 17.51 -29.37 12.22
C SER A 191 16.22 -28.63 11.83
N GLN A 192 16.24 -27.29 11.68
CA GLN A 192 15.07 -26.43 11.49
C GLN A 192 15.13 -25.63 10.20
N ASN A 193 15.57 -26.24 9.12
CA ASN A 193 15.79 -25.55 7.84
C ASN A 193 14.57 -25.52 6.91
N THR A 194 13.40 -25.94 7.38
CA THR A 194 12.17 -25.97 6.59
C THR A 194 11.07 -25.04 7.12
N THR A 195 10.20 -24.58 6.23
CA THR A 195 9.05 -23.75 6.55
C THR A 195 7.89 -24.04 5.61
N ALA A 196 6.67 -23.66 6.00
CA ALA A 196 5.52 -23.76 5.13
C ALA A 196 5.38 -22.48 4.27
N VAL A 197 5.04 -22.65 3.01
CA VAL A 197 4.77 -21.53 2.09
C VAL A 197 3.50 -20.82 2.53
N PRO A 198 3.53 -19.50 2.81
CA PRO A 198 2.35 -18.77 3.25
C PRO A 198 1.35 -18.57 2.11
N GLN A 199 0.07 -18.43 2.45
CA GLN A 199 -0.97 -18.02 1.51
C GLN A 199 -0.83 -16.51 1.21
N VAL A 200 -0.58 -16.17 -0.06
CA VAL A 200 -0.45 -14.77 -0.52
C VAL A 200 -1.41 -14.40 -1.66
N VAL A 201 -2.22 -15.36 -2.15
CA VAL A 201 -3.24 -15.06 -3.16
C VAL A 201 -4.30 -14.12 -2.60
N GLY A 202 -4.66 -13.09 -3.34
CA GLY A 202 -5.58 -12.02 -2.93
C GLY A 202 -4.89 -10.80 -2.29
N LEU A 203 -3.61 -10.90 -1.95
CA LEU A 203 -2.86 -9.78 -1.36
C LEU A 203 -2.32 -8.83 -2.43
N SER A 204 -2.06 -7.59 -2.03
CA SER A 204 -1.23 -6.67 -2.83
C SER A 204 0.21 -7.17 -2.88
N LEU A 205 0.99 -6.69 -3.86
CA LEU A 205 2.41 -7.06 -3.97
C LEU A 205 3.20 -6.78 -2.68
N ARG A 206 2.95 -5.63 -2.06
CA ARG A 206 3.62 -5.23 -0.81
C ARG A 206 3.32 -6.18 0.34
N GLU A 207 2.05 -6.51 0.53
CA GLU A 207 1.62 -7.44 1.58
C GLU A 207 2.13 -8.85 1.33
N ALA A 208 2.13 -9.31 0.06
CA ALA A 208 2.65 -10.61 -0.34
C ALA A 208 4.14 -10.72 -0.04
N LYS A 209 4.95 -9.74 -0.44
CA LYS A 209 6.38 -9.66 -0.11
C LYS A 209 6.61 -9.75 1.40
N GLY A 210 5.90 -8.92 2.18
CA GLY A 210 6.03 -8.91 3.63
C GLY A 210 5.75 -10.28 4.26
N ARG A 211 4.68 -10.96 3.81
CA ARG A 211 4.31 -12.29 4.32
C ARG A 211 5.30 -13.39 3.91
N ILE A 212 5.81 -13.34 2.69
CA ILE A 212 6.85 -14.28 2.22
C ILE A 212 8.11 -14.14 3.09
N TRP A 213 8.60 -12.94 3.31
CA TRP A 213 9.78 -12.70 4.15
C TRP A 213 9.56 -13.09 5.61
N GLU A 214 8.37 -12.83 6.18
CA GLU A 214 8.03 -13.26 7.54
C GLU A 214 8.07 -14.77 7.73
N SER A 215 7.80 -15.53 6.66
CA SER A 215 7.90 -17.00 6.65
C SER A 215 9.31 -17.50 6.37
N GLY A 216 10.30 -16.60 6.27
CA GLY A 216 11.68 -16.98 5.99
C GLY A 216 11.98 -17.37 4.55
N LEU A 217 11.13 -16.97 3.63
CA LEU A 217 11.24 -17.27 2.21
C LEU A 217 11.65 -16.04 1.41
N ASN A 218 12.20 -16.26 0.22
CA ASN A 218 12.55 -15.20 -0.71
C ASN A 218 11.42 -14.93 -1.71
N VAL A 219 11.30 -13.67 -2.13
CA VAL A 219 10.44 -13.31 -3.26
C VAL A 219 11.16 -13.68 -4.55
N GLY A 220 10.55 -14.54 -5.34
CA GLY A 220 11.02 -14.97 -6.64
C GLY A 220 10.62 -14.02 -7.77
N LYS A 221 10.27 -14.60 -8.92
CA LYS A 221 9.80 -13.81 -10.06
C LYS A 221 8.43 -13.18 -9.76
N ILE A 222 8.31 -11.90 -10.08
CA ILE A 222 7.07 -11.16 -10.02
C ILE A 222 6.63 -10.95 -11.47
N LEU A 223 5.48 -11.51 -11.84
CA LEU A 223 4.92 -11.40 -13.17
C LEU A 223 3.62 -10.61 -13.12
N PHE A 224 3.50 -9.63 -13.99
CA PHE A 224 2.29 -8.82 -14.13
C PHE A 224 1.58 -9.19 -15.43
N ASP A 225 0.25 -9.27 -15.37
CA ASP A 225 -0.56 -9.44 -16.56
C ASP A 225 -0.54 -8.18 -17.43
N GLU A 226 -1.00 -8.32 -18.68
CA GLU A 226 -1.08 -7.20 -19.62
C GLU A 226 -1.95 -6.06 -19.08
N GLY A 227 -1.54 -4.81 -19.36
CA GLY A 227 -2.23 -3.61 -18.88
C GLY A 227 -1.79 -3.11 -17.50
N ILE A 228 -0.98 -3.87 -16.77
CA ILE A 228 -0.39 -3.41 -15.51
C ILE A 228 0.88 -2.62 -15.80
N ASN A 229 0.94 -1.40 -15.28
CA ASN A 229 2.07 -0.50 -15.38
C ASN A 229 2.43 0.06 -13.99
N LEU A 230 3.47 0.89 -13.91
CA LEU A 230 3.94 1.46 -12.64
C LEU A 230 2.91 2.34 -11.91
N LEU A 231 1.93 2.88 -12.60
CA LEU A 231 0.91 3.74 -12.00
C LEU A 231 -0.19 2.93 -11.31
N ASN A 232 -0.62 1.81 -11.93
CA ASN A 232 -1.73 0.98 -11.44
C ASN A 232 -1.30 -0.31 -10.73
N GLN A 233 0.00 -0.65 -10.69
CA GLN A 233 0.49 -1.87 -10.05
C GLN A 233 0.14 -1.98 -8.55
N LYS A 234 -0.14 -0.85 -7.87
CA LYS A 234 -0.57 -0.86 -6.46
C LYS A 234 -1.95 -1.47 -6.27
N GLU A 235 -2.79 -1.41 -7.30
CA GLU A 235 -4.15 -1.96 -7.32
C GLU A 235 -4.16 -3.44 -7.66
N ALA A 236 -3.09 -3.92 -8.33
CA ALA A 236 -2.96 -5.32 -8.71
C ALA A 236 -2.92 -6.25 -7.48
N ARG A 237 -3.51 -7.43 -7.62
CA ARG A 237 -3.56 -8.46 -6.59
C ARG A 237 -2.94 -9.75 -7.10
N VAL A 238 -2.30 -10.47 -6.18
CA VAL A 238 -1.77 -11.81 -6.48
C VAL A 238 -2.94 -12.75 -6.75
N TYR A 239 -2.92 -13.42 -7.89
CA TYR A 239 -3.90 -14.47 -8.22
C TYR A 239 -3.27 -15.85 -8.30
N LEU A 240 -1.96 -15.94 -8.46
CA LEU A 240 -1.24 -17.21 -8.51
C LEU A 240 0.09 -17.09 -7.77
N GLN A 241 0.44 -18.12 -7.01
CA GLN A 241 1.74 -18.27 -6.36
C GLN A 241 2.34 -19.65 -6.64
N THR A 242 3.66 -19.73 -6.67
CA THR A 242 4.42 -20.98 -6.82
C THR A 242 5.65 -20.94 -5.91
N PRO A 243 5.83 -21.88 -4.95
CA PRO A 243 4.97 -23.05 -4.66
C PRO A 243 3.58 -22.71 -4.10
N ALA A 244 2.70 -23.70 -4.12
CA ALA A 244 1.34 -23.52 -3.59
C ALA A 244 1.36 -23.34 -2.06
N PRO A 245 0.29 -22.74 -1.47
CA PRO A 245 0.18 -22.54 -0.02
C PRO A 245 0.37 -23.85 0.76
N GLU A 246 0.87 -23.74 1.99
CA GLU A 246 1.13 -24.85 2.94
C GLU A 246 2.08 -25.95 2.43
N THR A 247 2.74 -25.75 1.27
CA THR A 247 3.80 -26.64 0.83
C THR A 247 5.02 -26.46 1.72
N THR A 248 5.58 -27.54 2.26
CA THR A 248 6.85 -27.49 3.00
C THR A 248 8.01 -27.25 2.03
N THR A 249 8.85 -26.29 2.35
CA THR A 249 10.03 -25.93 1.55
C THR A 249 11.18 -25.53 2.46
N THR A 250 12.37 -25.40 1.90
CA THR A 250 13.56 -24.95 2.67
C THR A 250 13.51 -23.45 2.89
N LEU A 251 14.01 -23.00 4.04
CA LEU A 251 14.21 -21.59 4.33
C LEU A 251 15.06 -20.93 3.23
N GLY A 252 14.70 -19.73 2.84
CA GLY A 252 15.35 -19.01 1.74
C GLY A 252 14.92 -19.45 0.33
N ALA A 253 14.03 -20.43 0.19
CA ALA A 253 13.45 -20.77 -1.11
C ALA A 253 12.65 -19.61 -1.69
N ALA A 254 12.57 -19.53 -3.02
CA ALA A 254 11.88 -18.46 -3.72
C ALA A 254 10.40 -18.79 -3.93
N VAL A 255 9.54 -17.81 -3.69
CA VAL A 255 8.11 -17.87 -4.03
C VAL A 255 7.83 -16.90 -5.18
N GLU A 256 7.42 -17.45 -6.32
CA GLU A 256 7.01 -16.67 -7.48
C GLU A 256 5.54 -16.25 -7.34
N VAL A 257 5.20 -15.04 -7.81
CA VAL A 257 3.85 -14.51 -7.75
C VAL A 257 3.45 -13.90 -9.08
N ARG A 258 2.15 -14.07 -9.43
CA ARG A 258 1.53 -13.41 -10.58
C ARG A 258 0.41 -12.50 -10.12
N LEU A 259 0.35 -11.31 -10.71
CA LEU A 259 -0.58 -10.27 -10.32
C LEU A 259 -1.47 -9.85 -11.50
N THR A 260 -2.73 -9.58 -11.19
CA THR A 260 -3.73 -9.08 -12.13
C THR A 260 -4.56 -7.94 -11.52
N LEU A 261 -5.22 -7.15 -12.38
CA LEU A 261 -6.23 -6.17 -11.98
C LEU A 261 -7.64 -6.77 -12.00
N ASP A 262 -7.82 -7.97 -12.56
CA ASP A 262 -9.11 -8.66 -12.64
C ASP A 262 -9.48 -9.25 -11.28
N LEU A 263 -10.39 -8.57 -10.57
CA LEU A 263 -10.83 -8.97 -9.24
C LEU A 263 -11.68 -10.27 -9.25
N GLU A 264 -12.32 -10.63 -10.37
CA GLU A 264 -13.08 -11.88 -10.47
C GLU A 264 -12.12 -13.07 -10.52
N VAL A 265 -11.04 -12.97 -11.30
CA VAL A 265 -9.98 -13.97 -11.31
C VAL A 265 -9.37 -14.10 -9.92
N VAL A 266 -9.03 -12.97 -9.27
CA VAL A 266 -8.48 -12.99 -7.91
C VAL A 266 -9.41 -13.69 -6.92
N ALA A 267 -10.70 -13.39 -6.94
CA ALA A 267 -11.67 -13.98 -6.02
C ALA A 267 -11.78 -15.50 -6.19
N ARG A 268 -11.83 -15.97 -7.46
CA ARG A 268 -11.90 -17.39 -7.79
C ARG A 268 -10.64 -18.14 -7.33
N GLU A 269 -9.46 -17.62 -7.69
CA GLU A 269 -8.18 -18.26 -7.35
C GLU A 269 -7.90 -18.21 -5.85
N LYS A 270 -8.32 -17.14 -5.16
CA LYS A 270 -8.25 -17.05 -3.71
C LYS A 270 -9.06 -18.13 -3.02
N ALA A 271 -10.32 -18.33 -3.43
CA ALA A 271 -11.17 -19.39 -2.87
C ALA A 271 -10.56 -20.79 -3.11
N ALA A 272 -10.01 -21.03 -4.31
CA ALA A 272 -9.34 -22.29 -4.63
C ALA A 272 -8.08 -22.50 -3.77
N ALA A 273 -7.26 -21.45 -3.62
CA ALA A 273 -6.04 -21.50 -2.82
C ALA A 273 -6.35 -21.70 -1.32
N GLU A 274 -7.39 -21.05 -0.78
CA GLU A 274 -7.82 -21.24 0.61
C GLU A 274 -8.31 -22.67 0.87
N LYS A 275 -9.05 -23.25 -0.07
CA LYS A 275 -9.47 -24.66 0.03
C LYS A 275 -8.25 -25.59 0.06
N LEU A 276 -7.34 -25.42 -0.89
CA LEU A 276 -6.11 -26.22 -0.97
C LEU A 276 -5.24 -26.07 0.29
N ALA A 277 -5.14 -24.84 0.81
CA ALA A 277 -4.38 -24.56 2.03
C ALA A 277 -4.98 -25.30 3.25
N ARG A 278 -6.31 -25.33 3.37
CA ARG A 278 -6.99 -26.06 4.44
C ARG A 278 -6.77 -27.56 4.34
N GLU A 279 -6.92 -28.14 3.16
CA GLU A 279 -6.67 -29.56 2.91
C GLU A 279 -5.26 -29.95 3.30
N ARG A 280 -4.26 -29.19 2.87
CA ARG A 280 -2.83 -29.44 3.20
C ARG A 280 -2.49 -29.21 4.66
N ALA A 281 -3.13 -28.22 5.32
CA ALA A 281 -2.93 -28.01 6.74
C ALA A 281 -3.44 -29.21 7.56
N LEU A 282 -4.59 -29.78 7.19
CA LEU A 282 -5.13 -30.99 7.80
C LEU A 282 -4.23 -32.21 7.58
N GLU A 283 -3.79 -32.45 6.33
CA GLU A 283 -2.86 -33.54 6.01
C GLU A 283 -1.55 -33.44 6.82
N ARG A 284 -1.03 -32.23 6.99
CA ARG A 284 0.18 -32.01 7.80
C ARG A 284 -0.07 -32.29 9.28
N GLU A 285 -1.17 -31.82 9.83
CA GLU A 285 -1.53 -32.07 11.23
C GLU A 285 -1.73 -33.56 11.51
N GLU A 286 -2.38 -34.27 10.58
CA GLU A 286 -2.51 -35.72 10.67
C GLU A 286 -1.16 -36.46 10.60
N ALA A 287 -0.26 -36.02 9.70
CA ALA A 287 1.08 -36.58 9.59
C ALA A 287 1.92 -36.30 10.85
N GLU A 288 1.84 -35.10 11.41
CA GLU A 288 2.53 -34.74 12.68
C GLU A 288 2.00 -35.59 13.86
N ARG A 289 0.68 -35.79 13.96
CA ARG A 289 0.07 -36.66 14.96
C ARG A 289 0.53 -38.14 14.81
N ALA A 290 0.52 -38.65 13.58
CA ALA A 290 0.96 -40.01 13.30
C ALA A 290 2.45 -40.21 13.66
N LEU A 291 3.28 -39.18 13.37
CA LEU A 291 4.69 -39.21 13.75
C LEU A 291 4.87 -39.18 15.27
N ALA A 292 4.17 -38.31 15.96
CA ALA A 292 4.19 -38.22 17.43
C ALA A 292 3.77 -39.55 18.09
N ASP A 293 2.69 -40.16 17.60
CA ASP A 293 2.22 -41.46 18.06
C ASP A 293 3.26 -42.57 17.81
N SER A 294 3.91 -42.55 16.65
CA SER A 294 4.97 -43.53 16.35
C SER A 294 6.20 -43.38 17.25
N LEU A 295 6.61 -42.15 17.53
CA LEU A 295 7.72 -41.85 18.44
C LEU A 295 7.37 -42.25 19.88
N ALA A 296 6.17 -41.95 20.36
CA ALA A 296 5.69 -42.36 21.69
C ALA A 296 5.67 -43.88 21.83
N ARG A 297 5.29 -44.63 20.79
CA ARG A 297 5.36 -46.10 20.78
C ARG A 297 6.81 -46.61 20.88
N VAL A 298 7.75 -46.04 20.11
CA VAL A 298 9.14 -46.39 20.15
C VAL A 298 9.74 -46.11 21.53
N GLU A 299 9.48 -44.95 22.11
CA GLU A 299 9.94 -44.59 23.46
C GLU A 299 9.40 -45.55 24.51
N LEU A 300 8.14 -45.95 24.40
CA LEU A 300 7.52 -46.89 25.30
C LEU A 300 8.08 -48.30 25.16
N GLU A 301 8.33 -48.78 23.94
CA GLU A 301 9.02 -50.06 23.68
C GLU A 301 10.43 -50.05 24.25
N GLN A 302 11.20 -48.99 24.13
CA GLN A 302 12.52 -48.84 24.74
C GLN A 302 12.46 -48.82 26.27
N ALA A 303 11.47 -48.12 26.84
CA ALA A 303 11.23 -48.12 28.29
C ALA A 303 10.88 -49.53 28.79
N MET A 304 10.05 -50.28 28.05
CA MET A 304 9.69 -51.66 28.38
C MET A 304 10.88 -52.63 28.31
N GLN A 305 11.76 -52.46 27.35
CA GLN A 305 12.99 -53.27 27.23
C GLN A 305 14.00 -52.98 28.31
N SER A 306 14.06 -51.75 28.83
CA SER A 306 14.96 -51.34 29.92
C SER A 306 14.44 -51.67 31.32
N ALA A 307 13.14 -51.84 31.48
CA ALA A 307 12.50 -52.21 32.75
C ALA A 307 12.28 -53.73 32.81
N GLY A 308 12.96 -54.45 33.63
CA GLY A 308 12.83 -55.92 33.73
C GLY A 308 11.42 -56.46 33.99
N SER A 309 11.21 -57.77 33.84
CA SER A 309 9.96 -58.55 33.72
C SER A 309 8.71 -58.13 34.52
N PRO A 310 8.75 -57.65 35.77
CA PRO A 310 7.51 -57.32 36.54
C PRO A 310 6.95 -55.95 36.13
N LEU A 311 7.66 -55.06 35.50
CA LEU A 311 7.20 -53.78 35.04
C LEU A 311 6.55 -53.90 33.61
N GLN A 312 6.90 -54.91 32.82
CA GLN A 312 6.35 -55.14 31.50
C GLN A 312 4.84 -55.43 31.52
N GLU A 313 4.38 -56.18 32.51
CA GLU A 313 2.96 -56.60 32.63
C GLU A 313 2.07 -55.39 33.00
N ASN A 314 2.55 -54.48 33.89
CA ASN A 314 1.84 -53.27 34.25
C ASN A 314 1.82 -52.20 33.16
N LEU A 315 2.88 -52.09 32.39
CA LEU A 315 2.95 -51.15 31.27
C LEU A 315 2.10 -51.61 30.08
N GLN A 316 2.03 -52.91 29.80
CA GLN A 316 1.13 -53.45 28.78
C GLN A 316 -0.35 -53.22 29.12
N GLN A 317 -0.78 -53.41 30.35
CA GLN A 317 -2.15 -53.12 30.79
C GLN A 317 -2.49 -51.62 30.71
N THR A 318 -1.51 -50.75 30.94
CA THR A 318 -1.74 -49.29 30.81
C THR A 318 -1.83 -48.86 29.37
N LEU A 319 -1.09 -49.50 28.47
CA LEU A 319 -1.12 -49.29 27.02
C LEU A 319 -2.46 -49.71 26.40
N GLU A 320 -2.93 -50.92 26.76
CA GLU A 320 -4.22 -51.42 26.32
C GLU A 320 -5.38 -50.49 26.74
N ARG A 321 -5.35 -49.98 27.99
CA ARG A 321 -6.33 -49.01 28.46
C ARG A 321 -6.27 -47.67 27.72
N ALA A 322 -5.05 -47.17 27.41
CA ALA A 322 -4.89 -45.91 26.69
C ALA A 322 -5.36 -46.04 25.22
N VAL A 323 -5.12 -47.18 24.57
CA VAL A 323 -5.61 -47.47 23.20
C VAL A 323 -7.12 -47.65 23.19
N GLU A 324 -7.74 -48.31 24.19
CA GLU A 324 -9.18 -48.42 24.35
C GLU A 324 -9.86 -47.05 24.55
N GLN A 325 -9.23 -46.17 25.39
CA GLN A 325 -9.75 -44.80 25.59
C GLN A 325 -9.63 -43.94 24.35
N SER A 326 -8.55 -44.08 23.56
CA SER A 326 -8.37 -43.38 22.30
C SER A 326 -9.39 -43.83 21.24
N ASN A 327 -9.65 -45.13 21.15
CA ASN A 327 -10.64 -45.68 20.23
C ASN A 327 -12.08 -45.34 20.68
N ALA A 328 -12.38 -45.27 21.96
CA ALA A 328 -13.67 -44.83 22.48
C ALA A 328 -13.92 -43.32 22.21
N ALA A 329 -12.93 -42.49 22.33
CA ALA A 329 -13.02 -41.08 22.00
C ALA A 329 -13.24 -40.83 20.49
N MET A 330 -12.71 -41.72 19.61
CA MET A 330 -12.95 -41.63 18.16
C MET A 330 -14.36 -42.15 17.76
N SER A 331 -14.98 -43.03 18.56
CA SER A 331 -16.34 -43.51 18.27
C SER A 331 -17.45 -42.53 18.70
N ASP A 332 -17.17 -41.64 19.64
CA ASP A 332 -18.13 -40.63 20.08
C ASP A 332 -18.19 -39.40 19.14
N ASP A 333 -17.15 -39.14 18.37
CA ASP A 333 -17.17 -38.05 17.34
C ASP A 333 -17.94 -38.44 16.05
N GLU A 334 -18.17 -39.73 15.76
CA GLU A 334 -18.99 -40.18 14.63
C GLU A 334 -20.51 -40.08 14.90
N PHE A 335 -20.94 -39.80 16.14
CA PHE A 335 -22.37 -39.75 16.50
C PHE A 335 -22.97 -38.33 16.50
N PHE A 336 -22.18 -37.30 16.20
CA PHE A 336 -22.61 -35.89 16.19
C PHE A 336 -22.43 -35.18 14.84
N ASN A 337 -22.66 -35.89 13.70
CA ASN A 337 -22.85 -35.23 12.41
C ASN A 337 -24.16 -35.63 11.78
#